data_6a9307e03cd477745a3e44df0d331ea8
#
_entry.id   6a9307e03cd477745a3e44df0d331ea8
#
_cell.length_a   1.000
_cell.length_b   1.000
_cell.length_c   1.000
_cell.angle_alpha   90.00
_cell.angle_beta   90.00
_cell.angle_gamma   90.00
#
_symmetry.space_group_name_H-M   'P 1'
#
loop_
_entity.id
_entity.type
_entity.pdbx_description
1 polymer ?
#
loop_
_entity_poly.entity_id
_entity_poly.type
_entity_poly.pdbx_seq_one_letter_code
_entity_poly.pdbx_strand_id
1 'polypeptide(L)'
;MDFGEYLEEKRKSKNYTLRLFARRVNISYTYLADIEKGRSKAFKFEILNKIVEVLQLDEKETDMFYDLAGKNRDTIPPDIEEYLKQNKELIEEIRRIKRGRRWKKI
;
A
#
# COMPACT_ATOMS: atom_id res chain seq x y z
N MET A 1 -0.85 14.33 4.06
CA MET A 1 -0.64 13.83 2.68
C MET A 1 -1.38 12.53 2.50
N ASP A 2 -2.16 12.40 1.43
CA ASP A 2 -2.88 11.16 1.15
C ASP A 2 -2.06 10.26 0.21
N PHE A 3 -2.61 9.09 -0.10
CA PHE A 3 -1.92 8.11 -0.93
C PHE A 3 -1.59 8.66 -2.33
N GLY A 4 -2.56 9.29 -2.98
CA GLY A 4 -2.36 9.83 -4.32
C GLY A 4 -1.28 10.90 -4.37
N GLU A 5 -1.28 11.80 -3.39
CA GLU A 5 -0.26 12.85 -3.28
C GLU A 5 1.13 12.27 -3.04
N TYR A 6 1.21 11.27 -2.17
CA TYR A 6 2.48 10.61 -1.88
C TYR A 6 3.03 9.90 -3.12
N LEU A 7 2.16 9.19 -3.82
CA LEU A 7 2.55 8.50 -5.05
C LEU A 7 3.06 9.49 -6.09
N GLU A 8 2.35 10.59 -6.30
CA GLU A 8 2.76 11.63 -7.25
C GLU A 8 4.12 12.20 -6.87
N GLU A 9 4.31 12.52 -5.59
CA GLU A 9 5.58 13.06 -5.11
C GLU A 9 6.75 12.10 -5.39
N LYS A 10 6.58 10.82 -5.06
CA LYS A 10 7.64 9.84 -5.27
C LYS A 10 7.90 9.60 -6.76
N ARG A 11 6.84 9.57 -7.57
CA ARG A 11 6.98 9.44 -9.02
C ARG A 11 7.81 10.59 -9.59
N LYS A 12 7.46 11.81 -9.22
CA LYS A 12 8.16 13.01 -9.71
C LYS A 12 9.60 13.05 -9.22
N SER A 13 9.85 12.60 -8.00
CA SER A 13 11.20 12.59 -7.44
C SER A 13 12.14 11.68 -8.22
N LYS A 14 11.60 10.69 -8.94
CA LYS A 14 12.38 9.79 -9.79
C LYS A 14 12.34 10.22 -11.27
N ASN A 15 11.81 11.41 -11.54
CA ASN A 15 11.71 11.98 -12.89
C ASN A 15 10.84 11.18 -13.86
N TYR A 16 9.84 10.47 -13.33
CA TYR A 16 8.89 9.76 -14.18
C TYR A 16 7.70 10.66 -14.54
N THR A 17 7.40 10.73 -15.84
CA THR A 17 6.14 11.28 -16.28
C THR A 17 5.04 10.27 -15.99
N LEU A 18 3.78 10.71 -15.98
CA LEU A 18 2.65 9.78 -15.81
C LEU A 18 2.67 8.68 -16.86
N ARG A 19 2.92 9.03 -18.13
CA ARG A 19 2.94 8.07 -19.22
C ARG A 19 4.02 7.01 -19.04
N LEU A 20 5.23 7.44 -18.76
CA LEU A 20 6.34 6.52 -18.61
C LEU A 20 6.14 5.62 -17.40
N PHE A 21 5.68 6.19 -16.29
CA PHE A 21 5.46 5.43 -15.08
C PHE A 21 4.34 4.39 -15.27
N ALA A 22 3.22 4.80 -15.87
CA ALA A 22 2.12 3.89 -16.17
C ALA A 22 2.60 2.69 -17.01
N ARG A 23 3.44 2.97 -18.01
CA ARG A 23 4.01 1.92 -18.85
C ARG A 23 4.90 0.98 -18.05
N ARG A 24 5.74 1.53 -17.18
CA ARG A 24 6.65 0.73 -16.35
C ARG A 24 5.91 -0.18 -15.39
N VAL A 25 4.80 0.30 -14.85
CA VAL A 25 3.98 -0.45 -13.90
C VAL A 25 2.95 -1.33 -14.61
N ASN A 26 2.80 -1.15 -15.92
CA ASN A 26 1.87 -1.89 -16.77
C ASN A 26 0.40 -1.65 -16.40
N ILE A 27 0.06 -0.38 -16.23
CA ILE A 27 -1.33 0.06 -16.00
C ILE A 27 -1.64 1.18 -16.97
N SER A 28 -2.93 1.50 -17.12
CA SER A 28 -3.33 2.58 -18.02
C SER A 28 -2.97 3.94 -17.41
N TYR A 29 -2.68 4.89 -18.29
CA TYR A 29 -2.44 6.27 -17.92
C TYR A 29 -3.61 6.85 -17.12
N THR A 30 -4.82 6.61 -17.60
CA THR A 30 -6.03 7.13 -16.95
C THR A 30 -6.20 6.58 -15.55
N TYR A 31 -5.96 5.29 -15.36
CA TYR A 31 -6.06 4.65 -14.06
C TYR A 31 -5.06 5.25 -13.07
N LEU A 32 -3.81 5.40 -13.49
CA LEU A 32 -2.78 6.02 -12.66
C LEU A 32 -3.16 7.45 -12.29
N ALA A 33 -3.60 8.25 -13.27
CA ALA A 33 -4.00 9.63 -13.05
C ALA A 33 -5.16 9.72 -12.04
N ASP A 34 -6.13 8.83 -12.16
CA ASP A 34 -7.28 8.82 -11.25
C ASP A 34 -6.86 8.50 -9.81
N ILE A 35 -5.93 7.57 -9.63
CA ILE A 35 -5.41 7.23 -8.30
C ILE A 35 -4.67 8.43 -7.71
N GLU A 36 -3.79 9.07 -8.49
CA GLU A 36 -3.03 10.21 -7.99
C GLU A 36 -3.91 11.39 -7.59
N LYS A 37 -5.03 11.56 -8.28
CA LYS A 37 -5.97 12.66 -7.99
C LYS A 37 -7.06 12.28 -6.99
N GLY A 38 -7.00 11.07 -6.45
CA GLY A 38 -7.94 10.64 -5.43
C GLY A 38 -9.32 10.26 -5.94
N ARG A 39 -9.48 10.08 -7.26
CA ARG A 39 -10.76 9.68 -7.87
C ARG A 39 -11.01 8.18 -7.75
N SER A 40 -9.97 7.40 -7.56
CA SER A 40 -10.06 5.95 -7.41
C SER A 40 -9.28 5.50 -6.18
N LYS A 41 -9.66 4.35 -5.63
CA LYS A 41 -8.99 3.76 -4.49
C LYS A 41 -7.62 3.21 -4.89
N ALA A 42 -6.74 3.07 -3.90
CA ALA A 42 -5.40 2.53 -4.11
C ALA A 42 -5.45 1.16 -4.81
N PHE A 43 -4.37 0.87 -5.51
CA PHE A 43 -4.23 -0.34 -6.34
C PHE A 43 -4.27 -1.63 -5.52
N LYS A 44 -4.45 -2.76 -6.23
CA LYS A 44 -4.27 -4.09 -5.66
C LYS A 44 -2.82 -4.28 -5.25
N PHE A 45 -2.59 -5.23 -4.34
CA PHE A 45 -1.25 -5.47 -3.79
C PHE A 45 -0.19 -5.72 -4.86
N GLU A 46 -0.50 -6.49 -5.90
CA GLU A 46 0.46 -6.80 -6.96
C GLU A 46 0.96 -5.54 -7.66
N ILE A 47 0.06 -4.59 -7.89
CA ILE A 47 0.41 -3.31 -8.52
C ILE A 47 1.19 -2.45 -7.54
N LEU A 48 0.77 -2.41 -6.28
CA LEU A 48 1.47 -1.66 -5.24
C LEU A 48 2.91 -2.15 -5.09
N ASN A 49 3.10 -3.47 -5.07
CA ASN A 49 4.43 -4.06 -4.98
C ASN A 49 5.30 -3.71 -6.18
N LYS A 50 4.72 -3.69 -7.36
CA LYS A 50 5.42 -3.29 -8.58
C LYS A 50 5.87 -1.83 -8.51
N ILE A 51 5.01 -0.96 -7.98
CA ILE A 51 5.32 0.46 -7.82
C ILE A 51 6.52 0.63 -6.87
N VAL A 52 6.51 -0.08 -5.75
CA VAL A 52 7.64 -0.04 -4.79
C VAL A 52 8.95 -0.40 -5.49
N GLU A 53 8.93 -1.45 -6.31
CA GLU A 53 10.11 -1.88 -7.07
C GLU A 53 10.56 -0.83 -8.08
N VAL A 54 9.64 -0.32 -8.87
CA VAL A 54 9.96 0.65 -9.94
C VAL A 54 10.49 1.94 -9.35
N LEU A 55 9.91 2.42 -8.26
CA LEU A 55 10.33 3.64 -7.59
C LEU A 55 11.53 3.43 -6.67
N GLN A 56 11.92 2.18 -6.43
CA GLN A 56 13.02 1.85 -5.54
C GLN A 56 12.88 2.52 -4.17
N LEU A 57 11.69 2.39 -3.60
CA LEU A 57 11.41 2.96 -2.29
C LEU A 57 12.22 2.23 -1.22
N ASP A 58 12.80 2.99 -0.29
CA ASP A 58 13.50 2.37 0.84
C ASP A 58 12.48 1.84 1.85
N GLU A 59 12.95 1.27 2.95
CA GLU A 59 12.09 0.63 3.94
C GLU A 59 11.07 1.60 4.54
N LYS A 60 11.52 2.80 4.93
CA LYS A 60 10.63 3.79 5.52
C LYS A 60 9.61 4.32 4.52
N GLU A 61 10.07 4.57 3.30
CA GLU A 61 9.18 5.04 2.23
C GLU A 61 8.15 3.97 1.88
N THR A 62 8.57 2.71 1.86
CA THR A 62 7.68 1.59 1.58
C THR A 62 6.62 1.46 2.66
N ASP A 63 7.01 1.56 3.94
CA ASP A 63 6.06 1.50 5.05
C ASP A 63 5.02 2.62 4.94
N MET A 64 5.47 3.84 4.69
CA MET A 64 4.56 4.97 4.53
C MET A 64 3.62 4.77 3.35
N PHE A 65 4.15 4.26 2.25
CA PHE A 65 3.38 3.99 1.04
C PHE A 65 2.23 3.02 1.33
N TYR A 66 2.52 1.91 2.00
CA TYR A 66 1.49 0.92 2.34
C TYR A 66 0.53 1.42 3.42
N ASP A 67 1.02 2.18 4.39
CA ASP A 67 0.15 2.77 5.42
C ASP A 67 -0.88 3.70 4.79
N LEU A 68 -0.44 4.54 3.86
CA LEU A 68 -1.34 5.46 3.16
C LEU A 68 -2.33 4.71 2.25
N ALA A 69 -1.87 3.62 1.61
CA ALA A 69 -2.75 2.80 0.79
C ALA A 69 -3.84 2.15 1.65
N GLY A 70 -3.48 1.68 2.84
CA GLY A 70 -4.44 1.11 3.78
C GLY A 70 -5.49 2.12 4.21
N LYS A 71 -5.06 3.32 4.57
CA LYS A 71 -5.97 4.41 4.94
C LYS A 71 -6.91 4.76 3.78
N ASN A 72 -6.37 4.82 2.58
CA ASN A 72 -7.15 5.15 1.38
C ASN A 72 -8.26 4.14 1.13
N ARG A 73 -8.01 2.87 1.44
CA ARG A 73 -8.96 1.77 1.25
C ARG A 73 -9.77 1.45 2.50
N ASP A 74 -9.51 2.16 3.58
CA ASP A 74 -10.13 1.91 4.90
C ASP A 74 -9.89 0.47 5.36
N THR A 75 -8.63 0.04 5.25
CA THR A 75 -8.20 -1.30 5.65
C THR A 75 -6.85 -1.21 6.37
N ILE A 76 -6.36 -2.35 6.86
CA ILE A 76 -4.99 -2.43 7.34
C ILE A 76 -4.04 -2.28 6.15
N PRO A 77 -2.77 -1.93 6.37
CA PRO A 77 -1.83 -1.80 5.26
C PRO A 77 -1.78 -3.07 4.40
N PRO A 78 -1.86 -2.92 3.06
CA PRO A 78 -1.91 -4.09 2.17
C PRO A 78 -0.73 -5.06 2.30
N ASP A 79 0.46 -4.58 2.62
CA ASP A 79 1.62 -5.46 2.83
C ASP A 79 1.43 -6.35 4.06
N ILE A 80 0.83 -5.81 5.13
CA ILE A 80 0.53 -6.57 6.34
C ILE A 80 -0.57 -7.59 6.06
N GLU A 81 -1.62 -7.16 5.35
CA GLU A 81 -2.71 -8.05 4.96
C GLU A 81 -2.18 -9.24 4.16
N GLU A 82 -1.31 -8.98 3.19
CA GLU A 82 -0.72 -10.03 2.36
C GLU A 82 0.14 -10.98 3.18
N TYR A 83 0.94 -10.44 4.11
CA TYR A 83 1.76 -11.24 4.99
C TYR A 83 0.91 -12.17 5.86
N LEU A 84 -0.19 -11.66 6.41
CA LEU A 84 -1.11 -12.45 7.23
C LEU A 84 -1.76 -13.56 6.42
N LYS A 85 -2.14 -13.31 5.19
CA LYS A 85 -2.73 -14.34 4.32
C LYS A 85 -1.81 -15.54 4.12
N GLN A 86 -0.51 -15.29 4.12
CA GLN A 86 0.49 -16.33 3.92
C GLN A 86 0.98 -16.96 5.22
N ASN A 87 0.53 -16.44 6.37
CA ASN A 87 1.00 -16.88 7.69
C ASN A 87 -0.19 -17.14 8.62
N LYS A 88 -0.90 -18.21 8.35
CA LYS A 88 -2.11 -18.57 9.12
C LYS A 88 -1.82 -18.76 10.62
N GLU A 89 -0.65 -19.26 10.96
CA GLU A 89 -0.25 -19.43 12.34
C GLU A 89 -0.18 -18.10 13.07
N LEU A 90 0.28 -17.06 12.38
CA LEU A 90 0.34 -15.73 12.94
C LEU A 90 -1.07 -15.18 13.22
N ILE A 91 -2.02 -15.47 12.37
CA ILE A 91 -3.43 -15.07 12.59
C ILE A 91 -3.94 -15.71 13.88
N GLU A 92 -3.64 -16.99 14.09
CA GLU A 92 -4.03 -17.69 15.31
C GLU A 92 -3.38 -17.05 16.55
N GLU A 93 -2.11 -16.67 16.43
CA GLU A 93 -1.37 -16.01 17.49
C GLU A 93 -2.00 -14.67 17.87
N ILE A 94 -2.35 -13.87 16.85
CA ILE A 94 -3.01 -12.58 17.05
C ILE A 94 -4.36 -12.79 17.76
N ARG A 95 -5.11 -13.82 17.38
CA ARG A 95 -6.38 -14.13 18.01
C ARG A 95 -6.22 -14.47 19.48
N ARG A 96 -5.16 -15.22 19.82
CA ARG A 96 -4.84 -15.53 21.21
C ARG A 96 -4.49 -14.27 22.00
N ILE A 97 -3.69 -13.39 21.42
CA ILE A 97 -3.33 -12.11 22.05
C ILE A 97 -4.59 -11.29 22.31
N LYS A 98 -5.50 -11.22 21.36
CA LYS A 98 -6.76 -10.50 21.49
C LYS A 98 -7.57 -11.04 22.65
N ARG A 99 -7.67 -12.36 22.77
CA ARG A 99 -8.41 -13.02 23.88
C ARG A 99 -7.73 -12.77 25.22
N GLY A 100 -6.41 -12.84 25.27
CA GLY A 100 -5.63 -12.58 26.47
C GLY A 100 -5.85 -11.18 27.01
N ARG A 101 -5.92 -10.18 26.13
CA ARG A 101 -6.22 -8.81 26.53
C ARG A 101 -7.62 -8.67 27.11
N ARG A 102 -8.59 -9.35 26.51
CA ARG A 102 -9.97 -9.35 27.03
C ARG A 102 -9.99 -9.91 28.44
N TRP A 103 -9.28 -11.00 28.67
CA TRP A 103 -9.21 -11.64 29.97
C TRP A 103 -8.63 -10.74 31.02
N LYS A 104 -7.57 -10.02 30.69
CA LYS A 104 -6.88 -9.14 31.63
C LYS A 104 -7.70 -7.93 32.05
N LYS A 105 -8.68 -7.56 31.27
CA LYS A 105 -9.57 -6.44 31.57
C LYS A 105 -10.71 -6.81 32.50
N ILE A 106 -10.96 -8.07 32.64
CA ILE A 106 -12.00 -8.58 33.49
C ILE A 106 -11.45 -8.85 34.88
#